data_ad97ca92587a0eb60cc98e3867ef98d2
#
_entry.id   ad97ca92587a0eb60cc98e3867ef98d2
#
_cell.length_a   1.000
_cell.length_b   1.000
_cell.length_c   1.000
_cell.angle_alpha   90.00
_cell.angle_beta   90.00
_cell.angle_gamma   90.00
#
_symmetry.space_group_name_H-M   'P 1'
#
loop_
_entity.id
_entity.type
_entity.pdbx_description
1 polymer ?
#
loop_
_entity_poly.entity_id
_entity_poly.type
_entity_poly.pdbx_seq_one_letter_code
_entity_poly.pdbx_strand_id
1 'polypeptide(L)'
;MLQVSLEDIPFNFVRLKSNYAVKEFDCGDRDLNDFILNHAAAFQKYLIAVNYACVDADDASKVLAYCSLANDKVAISDFKDKTEFNRFRKKQCFPNEKRLKSYPAVKLCRLGVDVGVRGQNIGTSILNIIKSMFVIENKTGC
;
A
#
# COMPACT_ATOMS: atom_id res chain seq x y z
N MET A 1 -14.45 5.88 -0.45
CA MET A 1 -13.49 6.94 -0.13
C MET A 1 -13.41 7.10 1.37
N LEU A 2 -12.22 6.96 1.94
CA LEU A 2 -11.96 7.22 3.35
C LEU A 2 -11.45 8.65 3.49
N GLN A 3 -12.11 9.43 4.32
CA GLN A 3 -11.64 10.77 4.69
C GLN A 3 -10.95 10.67 6.04
N VAL A 4 -9.67 11.00 6.06
CA VAL A 4 -8.85 11.02 7.27
C VAL A 4 -8.35 12.44 7.45
N SER A 5 -8.64 13.05 8.58
CA SER A 5 -7.99 14.30 8.98
C SER A 5 -6.85 13.94 9.95
N LEU A 6 -5.65 14.24 9.58
CA LEU A 6 -4.55 14.44 10.51
C LEU A 6 -4.65 15.86 11.05
N GLU A 7 -4.20 16.06 12.28
CA GLU A 7 -4.42 17.30 13.04
C GLU A 7 -4.11 18.61 12.28
N ASP A 8 -3.37 18.55 11.15
CA ASP A 8 -2.96 19.74 10.39
C ASP A 8 -3.17 19.68 8.88
N ILE A 9 -3.41 18.50 8.25
CA ILE A 9 -3.65 18.41 6.80
C ILE A 9 -4.79 17.45 6.49
N PRO A 10 -5.95 17.97 6.06
CA PRO A 10 -7.02 17.13 5.56
C PRO A 10 -6.64 16.53 4.21
N PHE A 11 -6.80 15.21 4.06
CA PHE A 11 -6.62 14.53 2.79
C PHE A 11 -7.68 13.46 2.57
N ASN A 12 -7.90 13.11 1.31
CA ASN A 12 -8.71 11.99 0.89
C ASN A 12 -7.80 10.85 0.43
N PHE A 13 -8.05 9.64 0.92
CA PHE A 13 -7.35 8.44 0.47
C PHE A 13 -8.19 7.78 -0.63
N VAL A 14 -7.67 7.79 -1.85
CA VAL A 14 -8.41 7.37 -3.04
C VAL A 14 -7.65 6.31 -3.82
N ARG A 15 -8.39 5.35 -4.40
CA ARG A 15 -7.83 4.42 -5.38
C ARG A 15 -7.67 5.15 -6.71
N LEU A 16 -6.48 5.15 -7.26
CA LEU A 16 -6.23 5.74 -8.57
C LEU A 16 -6.87 4.88 -9.67
N LYS A 17 -7.52 5.53 -10.61
CA LYS A 17 -8.05 4.90 -11.82
C LYS A 17 -6.94 4.82 -12.86
N SER A 18 -7.06 3.89 -13.82
CA SER A 18 -6.06 3.71 -14.88
C SER A 18 -5.89 4.93 -15.81
N ASN A 19 -6.88 5.82 -15.83
CA ASN A 19 -6.83 7.06 -16.58
C ASN A 19 -6.41 8.29 -15.74
N TYR A 20 -6.08 8.09 -14.48
CA TYR A 20 -5.65 9.18 -13.61
C TYR A 20 -4.23 9.61 -13.97
N ALA A 21 -4.05 10.90 -14.25
CA ALA A 21 -2.74 11.49 -14.51
C ALA A 21 -2.29 12.33 -13.33
N VAL A 22 -1.19 11.93 -12.70
CA VAL A 22 -0.50 12.73 -11.70
C VAL A 22 0.42 13.70 -12.42
N LYS A 23 0.27 14.99 -12.17
CA LYS A 23 1.05 16.03 -12.88
C LYS A 23 2.36 16.36 -12.16
N GLU A 24 2.33 16.42 -10.85
CA GLU A 24 3.48 16.80 -10.03
C GLU A 24 3.53 15.92 -8.79
N PHE A 25 4.71 15.42 -8.48
CA PHE A 25 4.99 14.70 -7.25
C PHE A 25 6.49 14.62 -7.04
N ASP A 26 6.95 14.97 -5.85
CA ASP A 26 8.35 14.83 -5.48
C ASP A 26 8.48 14.34 -4.03
N CYS A 27 8.90 13.10 -3.88
CA CYS A 27 9.21 12.53 -2.56
C CYS A 27 10.71 12.49 -2.26
N GLY A 28 11.55 13.09 -3.13
CA GLY A 28 13.00 13.05 -3.00
C GLY A 28 13.66 11.78 -3.53
N ASP A 29 12.88 10.78 -3.93
CA ASP A 29 13.36 9.55 -4.56
C ASP A 29 12.95 9.55 -6.03
N ARG A 30 13.94 9.48 -6.91
CA ARG A 30 13.72 9.59 -8.36
C ARG A 30 12.89 8.43 -8.90
N ASP A 31 13.13 7.20 -8.44
CA ASP A 31 12.42 6.02 -8.93
C ASP A 31 10.96 6.02 -8.48
N LEU A 32 10.70 6.44 -7.24
CA LEU A 32 9.34 6.59 -6.74
C LEU A 32 8.58 7.71 -7.46
N ASN A 33 9.23 8.82 -7.74
CA ASN A 33 8.64 9.91 -8.52
C ASN A 33 8.31 9.46 -9.95
N ASP A 34 9.24 8.83 -10.63
CA ASP A 34 9.04 8.34 -11.98
C ASP A 34 7.90 7.31 -12.07
N PHE A 35 7.82 6.42 -11.10
CA PHE A 35 6.75 5.43 -11.07
C PHE A 35 5.36 6.07 -11.02
N ILE A 36 5.11 6.97 -10.09
CA ILE A 36 3.77 7.57 -9.94
C ILE A 36 3.42 8.48 -11.13
N LEU A 37 4.40 9.16 -11.69
CA LEU A 37 4.19 10.06 -12.82
C LEU A 37 3.99 9.33 -14.15
N ASN A 38 4.70 8.22 -14.38
CA ASN A 38 4.82 7.63 -15.71
C ASN A 38 4.40 6.15 -15.80
N HIS A 39 4.35 5.39 -14.71
CA HIS A 39 4.17 3.93 -14.76
C HIS A 39 2.94 3.42 -14.00
N ALA A 40 2.47 4.13 -12.98
CA ALA A 40 1.42 3.65 -12.09
C ALA A 40 0.12 3.29 -12.83
N ALA A 41 -0.29 4.11 -13.79
CA ALA A 41 -1.49 3.89 -14.58
C ALA A 41 -1.41 2.60 -15.42
N ALA A 42 -0.25 2.32 -16.02
CA ALA A 42 -0.03 1.11 -16.81
C ALA A 42 -0.02 -0.14 -15.91
N PHE A 43 0.63 -0.08 -14.74
CA PHE A 43 0.65 -1.18 -13.78
C PHE A 43 -0.76 -1.54 -13.31
N GLN A 44 -1.61 -0.54 -13.10
CA GLN A 44 -3.00 -0.76 -12.73
C GLN A 44 -3.83 -1.31 -13.88
N LYS A 45 -3.65 -0.80 -15.10
CA LYS A 45 -4.33 -1.28 -16.30
C LYS A 45 -4.04 -2.77 -16.55
N TYR A 46 -2.80 -3.19 -16.38
CA TYR A 46 -2.40 -4.59 -16.57
C TYR A 46 -2.53 -5.46 -15.31
N LEU A 47 -3.19 -4.96 -14.27
CA LEU A 47 -3.46 -5.69 -13.03
C LEU A 47 -2.21 -6.19 -12.30
N ILE A 48 -1.10 -5.49 -12.47
CA ILE A 48 0.17 -5.80 -11.78
C ILE A 48 0.15 -5.26 -10.35
N ALA A 49 -0.39 -4.06 -10.17
CA ALA A 49 -0.50 -3.41 -8.88
C ALA A 49 -1.72 -2.47 -8.84
N VAL A 50 -2.17 -2.19 -7.64
CA VAL A 50 -3.21 -1.20 -7.36
C VAL A 50 -2.57 -0.02 -6.65
N ASN A 51 -2.85 1.18 -7.12
CA ASN A 51 -2.27 2.41 -6.58
C ASN A 51 -3.33 3.20 -5.82
N TYR A 52 -2.97 3.65 -4.63
CA TYR A 52 -3.77 4.56 -3.81
C TYR A 52 -2.98 5.85 -3.58
N ALA A 53 -3.68 6.95 -3.51
CA ALA A 53 -3.07 8.25 -3.23
C ALA A 53 -3.81 8.98 -2.12
N CYS A 54 -3.05 9.72 -1.33
CA CYS A 54 -3.56 10.78 -0.48
C CYS A 54 -3.59 12.05 -1.33
N VAL A 55 -4.78 12.54 -1.62
CA VAL A 55 -4.96 13.79 -2.36
C VAL A 55 -5.43 14.88 -1.41
N ASP A 56 -5.05 16.11 -1.71
CA ASP A 56 -5.48 17.25 -0.92
C ASP A 56 -7.01 17.36 -0.91
N ALA A 57 -7.60 17.65 0.26
CA ALA A 57 -9.06 17.70 0.40
C ALA A 57 -9.70 18.82 -0.41
N ASP A 58 -8.97 19.92 -0.62
CA ASP A 58 -9.44 21.08 -1.35
C ASP A 58 -9.05 21.05 -2.83
N ASP A 59 -8.00 20.29 -3.18
CA ASP A 59 -7.51 20.14 -4.56
C ASP A 59 -7.17 18.68 -4.86
N ALA A 60 -8.10 17.96 -5.43
CA ALA A 60 -7.95 16.55 -5.78
C ALA A 60 -6.87 16.27 -6.84
N SER A 61 -6.37 17.28 -7.53
CA SER A 61 -5.24 17.13 -8.46
C SER A 61 -3.89 17.08 -7.77
N LYS A 62 -3.82 17.48 -6.50
CA LYS A 62 -2.59 17.52 -5.73
C LYS A 62 -2.41 16.24 -4.93
N VAL A 63 -1.41 15.46 -5.30
CA VAL A 63 -1.02 14.24 -4.61
C VAL A 63 -0.03 14.56 -3.51
N LEU A 64 -0.39 14.23 -2.27
CA LEU A 64 0.46 14.43 -1.08
C LEU A 64 1.32 13.21 -0.78
N ALA A 65 0.80 12.03 -1.08
CA ALA A 65 1.48 10.75 -0.89
C ALA A 65 0.81 9.68 -1.72
N TYR A 66 1.52 8.59 -1.98
CA TYR A 66 0.93 7.43 -2.64
C TYR A 66 1.50 6.13 -2.12
N CYS A 67 0.77 5.04 -2.33
CA CYS A 67 1.27 3.70 -2.16
C CYS A 67 0.81 2.79 -3.31
N SER A 68 1.59 1.73 -3.53
CA SER A 68 1.31 0.72 -4.55
C SER A 68 1.28 -0.65 -3.87
N LEU A 69 0.18 -1.38 -4.08
CA LEU A 69 -0.06 -2.68 -3.47
C LEU A 69 -0.17 -3.75 -4.55
N ALA A 70 0.36 -4.93 -4.28
CA ALA A 70 0.21 -6.09 -5.14
C ALA A 70 -0.16 -7.33 -4.33
N ASN A 71 -0.81 -8.29 -4.98
CA ASN A 71 -1.01 -9.61 -4.39
C ASN A 71 0.32 -10.34 -4.31
N ASP A 72 0.55 -11.02 -3.20
CA ASP A 72 1.77 -11.77 -2.94
C ASP A 72 1.45 -12.97 -2.04
N LYS A 73 2.46 -13.63 -1.60
CA LYS A 73 2.39 -14.73 -0.63
C LYS A 73 3.55 -14.65 0.34
N VAL A 74 3.33 -15.19 1.55
CA VAL A 74 4.39 -15.51 2.50
C VAL A 74 4.59 -17.02 2.42
N ALA A 75 5.77 -17.45 1.96
CA ALA A 75 6.09 -18.85 1.71
C ALA A 75 7.20 -19.35 2.63
N ILE A 76 7.27 -20.68 2.80
CA ILE A 76 8.33 -21.32 3.57
C ILE A 76 9.73 -20.93 3.07
N SER A 77 9.87 -20.69 1.76
CA SER A 77 11.13 -20.25 1.14
C SER A 77 11.58 -18.84 1.52
N ASP A 78 10.70 -18.03 2.11
CA ASP A 78 11.02 -16.67 2.59
C ASP A 78 11.69 -16.68 3.95
N PHE A 79 11.77 -17.83 4.60
CA PHE A 79 12.35 -18.01 5.94
C PHE A 79 13.67 -18.76 5.85
N LYS A 80 14.53 -18.56 6.85
CA LYS A 80 15.83 -19.21 6.96
C LYS A 80 15.70 -20.72 6.97
N ASP A 81 14.71 -21.24 7.70
CA ASP A 81 14.45 -22.66 7.82
C ASP A 81 12.96 -22.93 8.15
N LYS A 82 12.60 -24.21 8.13
CA LYS A 82 11.25 -24.68 8.42
C LYS A 82 10.82 -24.32 9.87
N THR A 83 11.74 -24.25 10.80
CA THR A 83 11.47 -23.92 12.21
C THR A 83 11.00 -22.47 12.34
N GLU A 84 11.67 -21.53 11.67
CA GLU A 84 11.23 -20.13 11.62
C GLU A 84 9.85 -19.97 10.98
N PHE A 85 9.60 -20.67 9.87
CA PHE A 85 8.29 -20.65 9.22
C PHE A 85 7.18 -21.19 10.12
N ASN A 86 7.42 -22.30 10.83
CA ASN A 86 6.46 -22.86 11.78
C ASN A 86 6.21 -21.92 12.96
N ARG A 87 7.24 -21.21 13.44
CA ARG A 87 7.11 -20.19 14.48
C ARG A 87 6.25 -19.02 14.02
N PHE A 88 6.44 -18.56 12.78
CA PHE A 88 5.60 -17.55 12.14
C PHE A 88 4.14 -17.99 12.07
N ARG A 89 3.87 -19.21 11.56
CA ARG A 89 2.52 -19.77 11.47
C ARG A 89 1.82 -19.80 12.83
N LYS A 90 2.53 -20.25 13.86
CA LYS A 90 2.02 -20.33 15.24
C LYS A 90 1.69 -18.95 15.80
N LYS A 91 2.56 -17.97 15.55
CA LYS A 91 2.36 -16.57 15.96
C LYS A 91 1.13 -15.94 15.30
N GLN A 92 0.85 -16.29 14.04
CA GLN A 92 -0.31 -15.82 13.30
C GLN A 92 -1.60 -16.60 13.61
N CYS A 93 -1.52 -17.64 14.44
CA CYS A 93 -2.67 -18.49 14.80
C CYS A 93 -3.35 -19.14 13.61
N PHE A 94 -2.61 -19.51 12.56
CA PHE A 94 -3.15 -20.20 11.40
C PHE A 94 -3.65 -21.60 11.78
N PRO A 95 -4.74 -22.11 11.14
CA PRO A 95 -5.28 -23.44 11.42
C PRO A 95 -4.24 -24.54 11.21
N ASN A 96 -4.15 -25.48 12.18
CA ASN A 96 -3.24 -26.61 12.10
C ASN A 96 -3.75 -27.75 11.21
N GLU A 97 -5.05 -27.81 10.95
CA GLU A 97 -5.68 -28.87 10.16
C GLU A 97 -5.22 -28.84 8.70
N LYS A 98 -4.89 -27.66 8.20
CA LYS A 98 -4.34 -27.49 6.86
C LYS A 98 -3.06 -26.68 6.91
N ARG A 99 -1.92 -27.37 6.96
CA ARG A 99 -0.61 -26.74 6.92
C ARG A 99 -0.23 -26.42 5.48
N LEU A 100 -0.31 -25.16 5.12
CA LEU A 100 0.09 -24.69 3.80
C LEU A 100 1.59 -24.35 3.78
N LYS A 101 2.20 -24.47 2.61
CA LYS A 101 3.60 -24.02 2.37
C LYS A 101 3.69 -22.54 2.07
N SER A 102 2.56 -21.90 1.80
CA SER A 102 2.47 -20.46 1.58
C SER A 102 1.07 -19.96 1.97
N TYR A 103 1.01 -18.69 2.32
CA TYR A 103 -0.23 -18.01 2.70
C TYR A 103 -0.41 -16.75 1.86
N PRO A 104 -1.65 -16.40 1.47
CA PRO A 104 -1.92 -15.16 0.76
C PRO A 104 -1.44 -13.95 1.58
N ALA A 105 -0.88 -12.98 0.89
CA ALA A 105 -0.41 -11.74 1.50
C ALA A 105 -0.60 -10.57 0.53
N VAL A 106 -0.61 -9.37 1.07
CA VAL A 106 -0.49 -8.14 0.29
C VAL A 106 0.92 -7.61 0.42
N LYS A 107 1.49 -7.20 -0.68
CA LYS A 107 2.81 -6.57 -0.73
C LYS A 107 2.67 -5.07 -0.88
N LEU A 108 3.26 -4.33 0.04
CA LEU A 108 3.49 -2.91 -0.14
C LEU A 108 4.72 -2.74 -1.04
N CYS A 109 4.46 -2.45 -2.31
CA CYS A 109 5.54 -2.33 -3.30
C CYS A 109 6.24 -0.98 -3.24
N ARG A 110 5.47 0.09 -3.02
CA ARG A 110 5.97 1.46 -3.00
C ARG A 110 5.19 2.30 -2.00
N LEU A 111 5.89 3.24 -1.38
CA LEU A 111 5.30 4.25 -0.51
C LEU A 111 6.14 5.52 -0.64
N GLY A 112 5.54 6.59 -1.11
CA GLY A 112 6.19 7.89 -1.26
C GLY A 112 5.35 9.00 -0.64
N VAL A 113 6.00 9.91 0.06
CA VAL A 113 5.38 11.11 0.67
C VAL A 113 6.06 12.33 0.09
N ASP A 114 5.27 13.26 -0.43
CA ASP A 114 5.77 14.52 -1.00
C ASP A 114 6.61 15.30 0.03
N VAL A 115 7.72 15.87 -0.42
CA VAL A 115 8.64 16.61 0.45
C VAL A 115 7.97 17.79 1.16
N GLY A 116 6.95 18.38 0.56
CA GLY A 116 6.20 19.52 1.12
C GLY A 116 5.34 19.15 2.34
N VAL A 117 5.08 17.87 2.57
CA VAL A 117 4.23 17.39 3.68
C VAL A 117 4.94 16.38 4.57
N ARG A 118 6.24 16.25 4.47
CA ARG A 118 7.04 15.40 5.35
C ARG A 118 6.95 15.83 6.81
N GLY A 119 7.15 14.86 7.71
CA GLY A 119 7.13 15.12 9.15
C GLY A 119 5.74 15.21 9.75
N GLN A 120 4.68 14.93 8.98
CA GLN A 120 3.29 15.01 9.42
C GLN A 120 2.63 13.63 9.55
N ASN A 121 3.45 12.59 9.68
CA ASN A 121 3.02 11.19 9.88
C ASN A 121 2.10 10.63 8.79
N ILE A 122 2.11 11.19 7.58
CA ILE A 122 1.26 10.71 6.47
C ILE A 122 1.59 9.26 6.10
N GLY A 123 2.88 8.91 6.03
CA GLY A 123 3.29 7.53 5.74
C GLY A 123 2.76 6.53 6.77
N THR A 124 2.83 6.84 8.04
CA THR A 124 2.27 6.02 9.13
C THR A 124 0.76 5.90 9.01
N SER A 125 0.07 6.98 8.68
CA SER A 125 -1.38 6.99 8.45
C SER A 125 -1.78 6.10 7.29
N ILE A 126 -1.04 6.15 6.18
CA ILE A 126 -1.26 5.26 5.04
C ILE A 126 -1.13 3.79 5.45
N LEU A 127 -0.08 3.42 6.19
CA LEU A 127 0.10 2.05 6.67
C LEU A 127 -1.06 1.60 7.56
N ASN A 128 -1.56 2.45 8.43
CA ASN A 128 -2.70 2.14 9.28
C ASN A 128 -3.99 1.98 8.47
N ILE A 129 -4.21 2.81 7.47
CA ILE A 129 -5.35 2.68 6.56
C ILE A 129 -5.28 1.34 5.80
N ILE A 130 -4.12 0.99 5.24
CA ILE A 130 -3.92 -0.28 4.53
C ILE A 130 -4.22 -1.47 5.45
N LYS A 131 -3.67 -1.48 6.66
CA LYS A 131 -3.94 -2.55 7.64
C LYS A 131 -5.44 -2.67 7.93
N SER A 132 -6.13 -1.55 8.13
CA SER A 132 -7.57 -1.54 8.37
C SER A 132 -8.37 -2.10 7.20
N MET A 133 -8.00 -1.78 5.96
CA MET A 133 -8.65 -2.31 4.77
C MET A 133 -8.59 -3.85 4.71
N PHE A 134 -7.46 -4.44 5.09
CA PHE A 134 -7.27 -5.89 5.05
C PHE A 134 -7.79 -6.63 6.28
N VAL A 135 -8.00 -5.96 7.40
CA VAL A 135 -8.56 -6.55 8.62
C VAL A 135 -10.08 -6.45 8.66
N ILE A 136 -10.65 -5.30 8.27
CA ILE A 136 -12.08 -5.01 8.43
C ILE A 136 -12.89 -5.41 7.19
N GLU A 137 -12.38 -5.11 6.00
CA GLU A 137 -13.09 -5.35 4.73
C GLU A 137 -12.22 -6.14 3.75
N ASN A 138 -11.73 -7.29 4.16
CA ASN A 138 -10.87 -8.08 3.31
C ASN A 138 -11.64 -8.77 2.19
N LYS A 139 -11.68 -8.14 1.03
CA LYS A 139 -12.32 -8.68 -0.19
C LYS A 139 -11.40 -9.61 -0.98
N THR A 140 -10.11 -9.67 -0.65
CA THR A 140 -9.12 -10.45 -1.39
C THR A 140 -8.77 -11.78 -0.73
N GLY A 141 -9.11 -11.97 0.54
CA GLY A 141 -8.73 -13.15 1.32
C GLY A 141 -7.30 -13.11 1.87
N CYS A 142 -6.61 -11.97 1.80
CA CYS A 142 -5.25 -11.81 2.33
C CYS A 142 -5.22 -11.43 3.81
#